data_3a40ea772b8ecf5760e53090395dc0f6
#
_entry.id   3a40ea772b8ecf5760e53090395dc0f6
#
_cell.length_a   1.000
_cell.length_b   1.000
_cell.length_c   1.000
_cell.angle_alpha   90.00
_cell.angle_beta   90.00
_cell.angle_gamma   90.00
#
_symmetry.space_group_name_H-M   'P 1'
#
loop_
_entity.id
_entity.type
_entity.pdbx_description
1 polymer ?
#
loop_
_entity_poly.entity_id
_entity_poly.type
_entity_poly.pdbx_seq_one_letter_code
_entity_poly.pdbx_strand_id
1 'polypeptide(L)'
;MVKPKNKHSLSHVRHDPAHCLAPGLFRALKRGERKRSKLDVTYDYGDGKRIEFKGPEPLGADDLRILQGLVAMAGPNGLVLGPEPKTPGGQQLRLFLEPKWEAVTADAMVVKGSYRALAREVGYADIEDSRPIRECIERLWTVSIIAQNGRKRQGFRLLAEYASDEADGHLYVALNPLIAQAVMGGGQHVRISMDEVRALDSEAARLLHQRL
;
A
#
# COMPACT_ATOMS: atom_id res chain seq x y z
N MET A 1 -6.35 14.53 34.44
CA MET A 1 -5.56 14.48 33.18
C MET A 1 -6.25 13.53 32.21
N VAL A 2 -6.87 14.05 31.18
CA VAL A 2 -7.51 13.26 30.12
C VAL A 2 -6.37 12.72 29.25
N LYS A 3 -6.21 11.38 29.18
CA LYS A 3 -5.25 10.76 28.23
C LYS A 3 -5.62 11.25 26.82
N PRO A 4 -4.65 11.72 26.01
CA PRO A 4 -4.94 12.09 24.62
C PRO A 4 -5.53 10.87 23.91
N LYS A 5 -6.71 11.04 23.31
CA LYS A 5 -7.32 10.02 22.43
C LYS A 5 -6.27 9.60 21.40
N ASN A 6 -6.02 8.31 21.30
CA ASN A 6 -5.12 7.73 20.32
C ASN A 6 -5.49 8.28 18.93
N LYS A 7 -4.59 9.07 18.34
CA LYS A 7 -4.83 9.77 17.06
C LYS A 7 -4.70 8.82 15.85
N HIS A 8 -4.27 7.59 16.08
CA HIS A 8 -3.96 6.59 15.06
C HIS A 8 -5.06 5.54 14.98
N SER A 9 -5.27 5.03 13.78
CA SER A 9 -6.36 4.11 13.49
C SER A 9 -6.13 2.72 14.09
N LEU A 10 -4.91 2.21 13.98
CA LEU A 10 -4.53 0.87 14.47
C LEU A 10 -3.14 0.87 15.10
N SER A 11 -2.94 -0.02 16.08
CA SER A 11 -1.61 -0.37 16.59
C SER A 11 -0.91 -1.41 15.72
N HIS A 12 -1.67 -2.30 15.08
CA HIS A 12 -1.15 -3.36 14.21
C HIS A 12 -1.98 -3.47 12.94
N VAL A 13 -1.30 -3.79 11.83
CA VAL A 13 -1.94 -4.03 10.54
C VAL A 13 -1.60 -5.41 9.99
N ARG A 14 -2.47 -5.94 9.13
CA ARG A 14 -2.22 -7.16 8.36
C ARG A 14 -1.74 -6.77 6.97
N HIS A 15 -0.63 -7.31 6.55
CA HIS A 15 -0.07 -7.04 5.24
C HIS A 15 0.19 -8.34 4.47
N ASP A 16 0.17 -8.28 3.16
CA ASP A 16 0.49 -9.42 2.30
C ASP A 16 1.96 -9.85 2.44
N PRO A 17 2.25 -11.14 2.68
CA PRO A 17 3.61 -11.61 2.89
C PRO A 17 4.52 -11.38 1.69
N ALA A 18 4.04 -11.53 0.46
CA ALA A 18 4.87 -11.37 -0.73
C ALA A 18 5.38 -9.92 -0.88
N HIS A 19 4.57 -8.93 -0.47
CA HIS A 19 4.97 -7.52 -0.46
C HIS A 19 5.93 -7.17 0.69
N CYS A 20 5.89 -7.91 1.80
CA CYS A 20 6.79 -7.71 2.94
C CYS A 20 8.12 -8.44 2.75
N LEU A 21 8.07 -9.67 2.26
CA LEU A 21 9.21 -10.60 2.26
C LEU A 21 10.01 -10.58 0.96
N ALA A 22 9.48 -10.01 -0.15
CA ALA A 22 10.21 -9.93 -1.41
C ALA A 22 11.54 -9.17 -1.26
N PRO A 23 12.70 -9.85 -1.39
CA PRO A 23 13.99 -9.22 -1.18
C PRO A 23 14.23 -8.13 -2.22
N GLY A 24 14.57 -6.91 -1.78
CA GLY A 24 14.90 -5.80 -2.68
C GLY A 24 13.70 -5.02 -3.21
N LEU A 25 12.45 -5.38 -2.88
CA LEU A 25 11.29 -4.57 -3.24
C LEU A 25 11.40 -3.17 -2.61
N PHE A 26 11.66 -3.13 -1.31
CA PHE A 26 12.03 -1.90 -0.60
C PHE A 26 13.47 -2.02 -0.09
N ARG A 27 14.30 -1.03 -0.36
CA ARG A 27 15.71 -1.07 0.02
C ARG A 27 16.28 0.32 0.30
N ALA A 28 17.40 0.37 0.99
CA ALA A 28 18.14 1.62 1.14
C ALA A 28 18.64 2.11 -0.22
N LEU A 29 18.45 3.39 -0.49
CA LEU A 29 18.80 4.02 -1.76
C LEU A 29 19.90 5.04 -1.56
N LYS A 30 20.91 4.99 -2.42
CA LYS A 30 21.94 6.02 -2.48
C LYS A 30 21.40 7.29 -3.17
N ARG A 31 21.99 8.42 -2.85
CA ARG A 31 21.62 9.71 -3.49
C ARG A 31 21.69 9.61 -5.02
N GLY A 32 20.62 9.95 -5.69
CA GLY A 32 20.51 9.92 -7.16
C GLY A 32 20.29 8.53 -7.77
N GLU A 33 20.19 7.48 -7.00
CA GLU A 33 20.01 6.11 -7.48
C GLU A 33 18.66 5.92 -8.17
N ARG A 34 17.58 6.55 -7.69
CA ARG A 34 16.25 6.50 -8.33
C ARG A 34 16.28 6.84 -9.82
N LYS A 35 17.12 7.82 -10.22
CA LYS A 35 17.24 8.25 -11.62
C LYS A 35 18.05 7.30 -12.50
N ARG A 36 18.80 6.35 -11.92
CA ARG A 36 19.76 5.49 -12.63
C ARG A 36 19.35 4.02 -12.66
N SER A 37 18.49 3.64 -11.77
CA SER A 37 18.09 2.23 -11.60
C SER A 37 16.59 2.08 -11.79
N LYS A 38 16.17 0.89 -12.25
CA LYS A 38 14.77 0.49 -12.32
C LYS A 38 14.46 -0.50 -11.20
N LEU A 39 13.20 -0.62 -10.86
CA LEU A 39 12.72 -1.72 -10.04
C LEU A 39 12.51 -2.93 -10.95
N ASP A 40 13.23 -4.02 -10.66
CA ASP A 40 13.03 -5.33 -11.29
C ASP A 40 13.37 -6.40 -10.23
N VAL A 41 12.36 -6.86 -9.53
CA VAL A 41 12.49 -7.79 -8.42
C VAL A 41 11.60 -8.99 -8.70
N THR A 42 12.18 -10.19 -8.61
CA THR A 42 11.45 -11.46 -8.70
C THR A 42 11.61 -12.20 -7.39
N TYR A 43 10.51 -12.71 -6.86
CA TYR A 43 10.48 -13.48 -5.64
C TYR A 43 9.68 -14.77 -5.84
N ASP A 44 10.37 -15.90 -5.69
CA ASP A 44 9.78 -17.24 -5.71
C ASP A 44 9.54 -17.67 -4.24
N TYR A 45 8.29 -17.96 -3.89
CA TYR A 45 7.91 -18.30 -2.51
C TYR A 45 7.30 -19.70 -2.35
N GLY A 46 7.77 -20.62 -3.17
CA GLY A 46 7.44 -22.04 -3.11
C GLY A 46 6.19 -22.43 -3.89
N ASP A 47 5.97 -23.73 -4.07
CA ASP A 47 4.80 -24.34 -4.70
C ASP A 47 4.43 -23.78 -6.09
N GLY A 48 5.45 -23.38 -6.88
CA GLY A 48 5.23 -22.77 -8.19
C GLY A 48 4.63 -21.35 -8.14
N LYS A 49 4.71 -20.70 -6.97
CA LYS A 49 4.27 -19.32 -6.77
C LYS A 49 5.45 -18.37 -6.96
N ARG A 50 5.24 -17.40 -7.81
CA ARG A 50 6.21 -16.34 -8.14
C ARG A 50 5.51 -15.00 -8.17
N ILE A 51 6.20 -13.96 -7.74
CA ILE A 51 5.77 -12.57 -7.90
C ILE A 51 6.91 -11.73 -8.48
N GLU A 52 6.61 -10.93 -9.49
CA GLU A 52 7.54 -10.02 -10.13
C GLU A 52 7.06 -8.59 -9.89
N PHE A 53 7.97 -7.70 -9.48
CA PHE A 53 7.72 -6.28 -9.29
C PHE A 53 8.57 -5.50 -10.28
N LYS A 54 7.94 -4.68 -11.13
CA LYS A 54 8.61 -3.88 -12.17
C LYS A 54 8.14 -2.44 -12.10
N GLY A 55 9.10 -1.51 -12.10
CA GLY A 55 8.81 -0.08 -12.03
C GLY A 55 9.90 0.78 -12.65
N PRO A 56 9.59 2.04 -12.94
CA PRO A 56 10.56 2.97 -13.56
C PRO A 56 11.72 3.30 -12.65
N GLU A 57 11.53 3.22 -11.33
CA GLU A 57 12.53 3.54 -10.32
C GLU A 57 12.38 2.63 -9.07
N PRO A 58 13.47 2.42 -8.29
CA PRO A 58 13.42 1.58 -7.10
C PRO A 58 12.65 2.23 -5.96
N LEU A 59 12.09 1.38 -5.09
CA LEU A 59 11.36 1.80 -3.90
C LEU A 59 12.29 1.86 -2.67
N GLY A 60 12.13 2.92 -1.87
CA GLY A 60 12.87 3.17 -0.65
C GLY A 60 12.05 2.97 0.63
N ALA A 61 12.66 3.31 1.76
CA ALA A 61 12.04 3.20 3.08
C ALA A 61 10.82 4.12 3.24
N ASP A 62 10.80 5.28 2.57
CA ASP A 62 9.65 6.19 2.61
C ASP A 62 8.46 5.62 1.85
N ASP A 63 8.71 4.98 0.70
CA ASP A 63 7.66 4.30 -0.08
C ASP A 63 7.03 3.17 0.73
N LEU A 64 7.87 2.38 1.44
CA LEU A 64 7.42 1.35 2.38
C LEU A 64 6.52 1.94 3.47
N ARG A 65 6.97 3.02 4.11
CA ARG A 65 6.26 3.69 5.20
C ARG A 65 4.87 4.17 4.75
N ILE A 66 4.79 4.76 3.55
CA ILE A 66 3.52 5.21 2.97
C ILE A 66 2.61 4.01 2.66
N LEU A 67 3.13 2.93 2.09
CA LEU A 67 2.34 1.72 1.85
C LEU A 67 1.76 1.14 3.16
N GLN A 68 2.57 1.05 4.21
CA GLN A 68 2.12 0.60 5.53
C GLN A 68 1.04 1.51 6.12
N GLY A 69 1.18 2.83 5.96
CA GLY A 69 0.18 3.81 6.36
C GLY A 69 -1.16 3.65 5.62
N LEU A 70 -1.10 3.43 4.31
CA LEU A 70 -2.30 3.15 3.51
C LEU A 70 -3.00 1.86 3.99
N VAL A 71 -2.24 0.80 4.27
CA VAL A 71 -2.77 -0.45 4.82
C VAL A 71 -3.39 -0.24 6.20
N ALA A 72 -2.78 0.60 7.06
CA ALA A 72 -3.33 0.97 8.36
C ALA A 72 -4.65 1.73 8.24
N MET A 73 -4.72 2.69 7.34
CA MET A 73 -5.95 3.46 7.10
C MET A 73 -7.06 2.58 6.48
N ALA A 74 -6.70 1.59 5.65
CA ALA A 74 -7.65 0.66 5.07
C ALA A 74 -8.30 -0.24 6.13
N GLY A 75 -7.57 -0.68 7.16
CA GLY A 75 -8.05 -1.63 8.15
C GLY A 75 -9.37 -1.22 8.82
N PRO A 76 -9.43 -0.09 9.56
CA PRO A 76 -10.65 0.31 10.26
C PRO A 76 -11.60 1.18 9.42
N ASN A 77 -11.09 1.90 8.43
CA ASN A 77 -11.82 2.92 7.69
C ASN A 77 -11.84 2.67 6.17
N GLY A 78 -11.24 1.58 5.72
CA GLY A 78 -11.24 1.20 4.32
C GLY A 78 -12.64 0.84 3.85
N LEU A 79 -13.01 1.35 2.69
CA LEU A 79 -14.27 1.03 2.06
C LEU A 79 -14.11 -0.25 1.24
N VAL A 80 -14.72 -1.34 1.69
CA VAL A 80 -14.83 -2.57 0.90
C VAL A 80 -15.92 -2.39 -0.14
N LEU A 81 -15.53 -2.41 -1.41
CA LEU A 81 -16.45 -2.34 -2.54
C LEU A 81 -16.64 -3.74 -3.11
N GLY A 82 -17.78 -4.36 -2.80
CA GLY A 82 -18.18 -5.60 -3.45
C GLY A 82 -18.45 -5.42 -4.95
N PRO A 83 -18.65 -6.52 -5.70
CA PRO A 83 -18.95 -6.47 -7.13
C PRO A 83 -20.17 -5.61 -7.45
N GLU A 84 -21.17 -5.63 -6.56
CA GLU A 84 -22.43 -4.88 -6.67
C GLU A 84 -22.63 -3.98 -5.44
N PRO A 85 -22.00 -2.79 -5.40
CA PRO A 85 -22.16 -1.88 -4.28
C PRO A 85 -23.59 -1.37 -4.18
N LYS A 86 -24.15 -1.38 -2.97
CA LYS A 86 -25.55 -0.97 -2.72
C LYS A 86 -25.75 0.54 -2.62
N THR A 87 -24.67 1.32 -2.44
CA THR A 87 -24.75 2.76 -2.28
C THR A 87 -24.38 3.49 -3.57
N PRO A 88 -25.01 4.65 -3.90
CA PRO A 88 -24.65 5.42 -5.09
C PRO A 88 -23.16 5.79 -5.15
N GLY A 89 -22.56 6.20 -4.01
CA GLY A 89 -21.15 6.52 -3.92
C GLY A 89 -20.25 5.29 -4.15
N GLY A 90 -20.64 4.11 -3.62
CA GLY A 90 -19.94 2.86 -3.88
C GLY A 90 -20.02 2.45 -5.34
N GLN A 91 -21.18 2.60 -5.98
CA GLN A 91 -21.37 2.33 -7.41
C GLN A 91 -20.48 3.26 -8.27
N GLN A 92 -20.47 4.55 -7.96
CA GLN A 92 -19.60 5.51 -8.65
C GLN A 92 -18.11 5.18 -8.50
N LEU A 93 -17.65 4.86 -7.28
CA LEU A 93 -16.27 4.43 -7.04
C LEU A 93 -15.94 3.13 -7.78
N ARG A 94 -16.87 2.18 -7.82
CA ARG A 94 -16.67 0.92 -8.54
C ARG A 94 -16.55 1.13 -10.05
N LEU A 95 -17.36 2.01 -10.62
CA LEU A 95 -17.26 2.40 -12.03
C LEU A 95 -15.94 3.11 -12.32
N PHE A 96 -15.49 3.97 -11.41
CA PHE A 96 -14.22 4.67 -11.53
C PHE A 96 -13.01 3.71 -11.56
N LEU A 97 -13.06 2.62 -10.80
CA LEU A 97 -12.01 1.59 -10.78
C LEU A 97 -11.95 0.75 -12.07
N GLU A 98 -12.96 0.87 -12.95
CA GLU A 98 -13.03 0.12 -14.21
C GLU A 98 -12.57 -1.35 -14.09
N PRO A 99 -13.11 -2.15 -13.15
CA PRO A 99 -12.62 -3.50 -12.93
C PRO A 99 -12.86 -4.38 -14.16
N LYS A 100 -11.84 -5.16 -14.52
CA LYS A 100 -11.88 -6.08 -15.69
C LYS A 100 -11.66 -7.51 -15.23
N TRP A 101 -12.24 -8.46 -15.95
CA TRP A 101 -12.07 -9.90 -15.75
C TRP A 101 -12.44 -10.35 -14.32
N GLU A 102 -11.58 -11.13 -13.65
CA GLU A 102 -11.81 -11.61 -12.29
C GLU A 102 -11.95 -10.45 -11.25
N ALA A 103 -11.37 -9.29 -11.52
CA ALA A 103 -11.53 -8.12 -10.67
C ALA A 103 -12.98 -7.58 -10.64
N VAL A 104 -13.80 -7.91 -11.63
CA VAL A 104 -15.23 -7.57 -11.64
C VAL A 104 -15.96 -8.26 -10.48
N THR A 105 -15.56 -9.48 -10.14
CA THR A 105 -16.17 -10.31 -9.09
C THR A 105 -15.44 -10.20 -7.74
N ALA A 106 -14.24 -9.60 -7.70
CA ALA A 106 -13.48 -9.45 -6.47
C ALA A 106 -13.90 -8.20 -5.69
N ASP A 107 -13.79 -8.27 -4.36
CA ASP A 107 -13.92 -7.12 -3.49
C ASP A 107 -12.74 -6.17 -3.72
N ALA A 108 -13.02 -4.88 -3.86
CA ALA A 108 -12.01 -3.83 -3.90
C ALA A 108 -11.97 -3.10 -2.56
N MET A 109 -10.78 -2.79 -2.08
CA MET A 109 -10.59 -2.02 -0.86
C MET A 109 -10.04 -0.64 -1.19
N VAL A 110 -10.80 0.40 -0.82
CA VAL A 110 -10.44 1.79 -1.06
C VAL A 110 -10.20 2.51 0.26
N VAL A 111 -9.02 3.11 0.38
CA VAL A 111 -8.69 4.06 1.44
C VAL A 111 -9.24 5.42 1.04
N LYS A 112 -10.08 5.98 1.92
CA LYS A 112 -10.55 7.37 1.80
C LYS A 112 -9.91 8.20 2.91
N GLY A 113 -9.24 9.29 2.56
CA GLY A 113 -8.56 10.13 3.53
C GLY A 113 -8.06 11.44 2.94
N SER A 114 -6.94 11.92 3.48
CA SER A 114 -6.20 13.07 2.97
C SER A 114 -4.70 12.81 3.13
N TYR A 115 -3.88 13.57 2.40
CA TYR A 115 -2.42 13.53 2.57
C TYR A 115 -2.00 13.83 4.02
N ARG A 116 -2.67 14.81 4.67
CA ARG A 116 -2.45 15.16 6.07
C ARG A 116 -2.81 14.00 7.02
N ALA A 117 -3.91 13.29 6.75
CA ALA A 117 -4.29 12.12 7.54
C ALA A 117 -3.25 11.00 7.40
N LEU A 118 -2.78 10.75 6.19
CA LEU A 118 -1.73 9.74 5.92
C LEU A 118 -0.40 10.15 6.55
N ALA A 119 0.03 11.43 6.44
CA ALA A 119 1.22 11.94 7.11
C ALA A 119 1.18 11.67 8.62
N ARG A 120 0.04 11.95 9.24
CA ARG A 120 -0.18 11.73 10.68
C ARG A 120 -0.15 10.23 11.02
N GLU A 121 -0.80 9.40 10.19
CA GLU A 121 -0.84 7.94 10.41
C GLU A 121 0.55 7.33 10.42
N VAL A 122 1.43 7.76 9.54
CA VAL A 122 2.81 7.26 9.46
C VAL A 122 3.80 8.03 10.34
N GLY A 123 3.36 9.07 11.05
CA GLY A 123 4.20 9.82 11.98
C GLY A 123 5.20 10.76 11.30
N TYR A 124 4.86 11.41 10.18
CA TYR A 124 5.66 12.51 9.64
C TYR A 124 5.63 13.71 10.58
N ALA A 125 6.78 14.36 10.77
CA ALA A 125 6.88 15.57 11.59
C ALA A 125 6.18 16.76 10.92
N ASP A 126 6.39 16.95 9.63
CA ASP A 126 5.69 17.95 8.83
C ASP A 126 4.49 17.31 8.13
N ILE A 127 3.31 17.61 8.62
CA ILE A 127 2.03 17.12 8.07
C ILE A 127 1.43 18.04 7.01
N GLU A 128 1.99 19.23 6.80
CA GLU A 128 1.50 20.21 5.84
C GLU A 128 2.14 20.03 4.46
N ASP A 129 3.41 19.55 4.40
CA ASP A 129 4.04 19.25 3.12
C ASP A 129 3.58 17.90 2.57
N SER A 130 2.66 17.96 1.63
CA SER A 130 2.10 16.76 0.98
C SER A 130 2.99 16.20 -0.15
N ARG A 131 3.99 16.95 -0.63
CA ARG A 131 4.82 16.56 -1.78
C ARG A 131 5.54 15.23 -1.62
N PRO A 132 6.24 14.95 -0.48
CA PRO A 132 6.92 13.66 -0.31
C PRO A 132 5.96 12.48 -0.35
N ILE A 133 4.75 12.64 0.21
CA ILE A 133 3.73 11.59 0.25
C ILE A 133 3.16 11.36 -1.15
N ARG A 134 2.86 12.44 -1.90
CA ARG A 134 2.39 12.36 -3.28
C ARG A 134 3.38 11.62 -4.16
N GLU A 135 4.66 12.01 -4.11
CA GLU A 135 5.71 11.34 -4.85
C GLU A 135 5.83 9.85 -4.51
N CYS A 136 5.66 9.47 -3.24
CA CYS A 136 5.64 8.06 -2.84
C CYS A 136 4.43 7.32 -3.42
N ILE A 137 3.22 7.91 -3.37
CA ILE A 137 2.01 7.31 -3.94
C ILE A 137 2.15 7.12 -5.45
N GLU A 138 2.67 8.11 -6.16
CA GLU A 138 2.90 8.04 -7.60
C GLU A 138 3.91 6.94 -7.95
N ARG A 139 5.02 6.82 -7.20
CA ARG A 139 5.99 5.73 -7.38
C ARG A 139 5.35 4.36 -7.15
N LEU A 140 4.65 4.19 -6.04
CA LEU A 140 3.96 2.94 -5.73
C LEU A 140 2.93 2.57 -6.80
N TRP A 141 2.20 3.54 -7.34
CA TRP A 141 1.23 3.33 -8.41
C TRP A 141 1.89 2.94 -9.74
N THR A 142 3.10 3.42 -10.05
CA THR A 142 3.81 3.05 -11.29
C THR A 142 4.35 1.62 -11.28
N VAL A 143 4.40 0.94 -10.13
CA VAL A 143 4.89 -0.43 -10.02
C VAL A 143 3.87 -1.42 -10.54
N SER A 144 4.26 -2.18 -11.55
CA SER A 144 3.50 -3.33 -12.07
C SER A 144 3.89 -4.59 -11.32
N ILE A 145 2.91 -5.42 -11.01
CA ILE A 145 3.07 -6.71 -10.37
C ILE A 145 2.57 -7.79 -11.31
N ILE A 146 3.34 -8.87 -11.43
CA ILE A 146 2.92 -10.08 -12.10
C ILE A 146 2.99 -11.21 -11.08
N ALA A 147 1.83 -11.70 -10.66
CA ALA A 147 1.72 -12.85 -9.78
C ALA A 147 1.44 -14.12 -10.59
N GLN A 148 2.19 -15.17 -10.30
CA GLN A 148 2.03 -16.48 -10.91
C GLN A 148 1.76 -17.52 -9.83
N ASN A 149 0.80 -18.40 -10.09
CA ASN A 149 0.52 -19.57 -9.26
C ASN A 149 0.31 -20.78 -10.18
N GLY A 150 1.31 -21.64 -10.26
CA GLY A 150 1.36 -22.71 -11.24
C GLY A 150 1.25 -22.17 -12.68
N ARG A 151 0.18 -22.54 -13.38
CA ARG A 151 -0.10 -22.09 -14.78
C ARG A 151 -0.87 -20.77 -14.86
N LYS A 152 -1.44 -20.30 -13.75
CA LYS A 152 -2.20 -19.03 -13.72
C LYS A 152 -1.26 -17.86 -13.53
N ARG A 153 -1.45 -16.81 -14.32
CA ARG A 153 -0.67 -15.57 -14.28
C ARG A 153 -1.62 -14.37 -14.29
N GLN A 154 -1.42 -13.45 -13.36
CA GLN A 154 -2.21 -12.23 -13.22
C GLN A 154 -1.29 -11.01 -13.15
N GLY A 155 -1.71 -9.92 -13.79
CA GLY A 155 -0.99 -8.64 -13.76
C GLY A 155 -1.87 -7.56 -13.11
N PHE A 156 -1.29 -6.79 -12.18
CA PHE A 156 -1.93 -5.65 -11.54
C PHE A 156 -0.86 -4.64 -11.09
N ARG A 157 -1.28 -3.51 -10.53
CA ARG A 157 -0.35 -2.51 -9.97
C ARG A 157 -0.19 -2.69 -8.47
N LEU A 158 0.90 -2.15 -7.91
CA LEU A 158 1.13 -2.17 -6.45
C LEU A 158 0.05 -1.38 -5.71
N LEU A 159 -0.30 -0.17 -6.18
CA LEU A 159 -1.57 0.48 -5.89
C LEU A 159 -2.44 0.36 -7.14
N ALA A 160 -3.65 -0.18 -6.99
CA ALA A 160 -4.52 -0.42 -8.14
C ALA A 160 -4.87 0.90 -8.83
N GLU A 161 -5.24 1.90 -8.04
CA GLU A 161 -5.58 3.24 -8.51
C GLU A 161 -5.43 4.27 -7.39
N TYR A 162 -5.26 5.54 -7.74
CA TYR A 162 -5.40 6.65 -6.81
C TYR A 162 -6.04 7.86 -7.48
N ALA A 163 -6.74 8.66 -6.68
CA ALA A 163 -7.26 9.97 -7.06
C ALA A 163 -7.08 10.94 -5.90
N SER A 164 -6.79 12.17 -6.20
CA SER A 164 -6.72 13.24 -5.21
C SER A 164 -7.32 14.52 -5.74
N ASP A 165 -7.98 15.26 -4.86
CA ASP A 165 -8.43 16.62 -5.12
C ASP A 165 -7.63 17.57 -4.23
N GLU A 166 -6.87 18.47 -4.84
CA GLU A 166 -6.06 19.45 -4.11
C GLU A 166 -6.90 20.55 -3.46
N ALA A 167 -8.10 20.83 -4.03
CA ALA A 167 -8.95 21.90 -3.53
C ALA A 167 -9.59 21.54 -2.18
N ASP A 168 -9.98 20.27 -1.99
CA ASP A 168 -10.59 19.78 -0.75
C ASP A 168 -9.66 18.88 0.07
N GLY A 169 -8.46 18.58 -0.44
CA GLY A 169 -7.45 17.75 0.20
C GLY A 169 -7.80 16.27 0.29
N HIS A 170 -8.82 15.81 -0.43
CA HIS A 170 -9.21 14.42 -0.42
C HIS A 170 -8.24 13.54 -1.20
N LEU A 171 -8.02 12.34 -0.67
CA LEU A 171 -7.20 11.28 -1.24
C LEU A 171 -7.98 9.98 -1.24
N TYR A 172 -8.06 9.33 -2.39
CA TYR A 172 -8.61 7.98 -2.57
C TYR A 172 -7.54 7.08 -3.13
N VAL A 173 -7.30 5.93 -2.49
CA VAL A 173 -6.32 4.94 -2.97
C VAL A 173 -6.97 3.56 -2.94
N ALA A 174 -7.01 2.90 -4.10
CA ALA A 174 -7.43 1.52 -4.20
C ALA A 174 -6.22 0.61 -4.02
N LEU A 175 -6.31 -0.32 -3.06
CA LEU A 175 -5.28 -1.32 -2.80
C LEU A 175 -5.37 -2.45 -3.83
N ASN A 176 -4.24 -3.08 -4.15
CA ASN A 176 -4.24 -4.25 -5.01
C ASN A 176 -4.94 -5.45 -4.33
N PRO A 177 -5.40 -6.45 -5.11
CA PRO A 177 -6.21 -7.53 -4.56
C PRO A 177 -5.48 -8.39 -3.52
N LEU A 178 -4.17 -8.58 -3.61
CA LEU A 178 -3.41 -9.35 -2.61
C LEU A 178 -3.34 -8.62 -1.27
N ILE A 179 -3.05 -7.32 -1.29
CA ILE A 179 -3.03 -6.49 -0.08
C ILE A 179 -4.44 -6.41 0.51
N ALA A 180 -5.46 -6.16 -0.31
CA ALA A 180 -6.85 -6.09 0.14
C ALA A 180 -7.29 -7.39 0.83
N GLN A 181 -6.97 -8.55 0.24
CA GLN A 181 -7.25 -9.86 0.80
C GLN A 181 -6.57 -10.06 2.17
N ALA A 182 -5.30 -9.68 2.30
CA ALA A 182 -4.56 -9.80 3.56
C ALA A 182 -5.17 -8.90 4.66
N VAL A 183 -5.52 -7.65 4.33
CA VAL A 183 -6.16 -6.71 5.25
C VAL A 183 -7.51 -7.24 5.74
N MET A 184 -8.31 -7.82 4.86
CA MET A 184 -9.60 -8.44 5.19
C MET A 184 -9.46 -9.75 6.00
N GLY A 185 -8.24 -10.25 6.17
CA GLY A 185 -7.96 -11.48 6.93
C GLY A 185 -8.09 -12.75 6.11
N GLY A 186 -8.14 -12.65 4.79
CA GLY A 186 -8.09 -13.78 3.87
C GLY A 186 -6.65 -14.27 3.66
N GLY A 187 -6.40 -15.57 3.90
CA GLY A 187 -5.09 -16.17 3.65
C GLY A 187 -3.99 -15.84 4.67
N GLN A 188 -2.74 -16.09 4.27
CA GLN A 188 -1.56 -15.77 5.09
C GLN A 188 -1.33 -14.26 5.11
N HIS A 189 -0.91 -13.73 6.26
CA HIS A 189 -0.58 -12.32 6.41
C HIS A 189 0.56 -12.13 7.42
N VAL A 190 1.32 -11.05 7.21
CA VAL A 190 2.31 -10.54 8.18
C VAL A 190 1.62 -9.51 9.05
N ARG A 191 1.91 -9.55 10.36
CA ARG A 191 1.39 -8.57 11.32
C ARG A 191 2.47 -7.53 11.61
N ILE A 192 2.19 -6.27 11.30
CA ILE A 192 3.13 -5.16 11.45
C ILE A 192 2.65 -4.24 12.56
N SER A 193 3.55 -3.92 13.51
CA SER A 193 3.31 -2.94 14.58
C SER A 193 3.44 -1.52 14.01
N MET A 194 2.33 -0.79 13.95
CA MET A 194 2.34 0.61 13.50
C MET A 194 2.94 1.56 14.53
N ASP A 195 2.91 1.21 15.81
CA ASP A 195 3.56 2.01 16.86
C ASP A 195 5.09 1.98 16.68
N GLU A 196 5.64 0.82 16.32
CA GLU A 196 7.06 0.68 15.99
C GLU A 196 7.40 1.38 14.68
N VAL A 197 6.60 1.22 13.62
CA VAL A 197 6.79 1.94 12.34
C VAL A 197 6.91 3.44 12.54
N ARG A 198 6.08 4.02 13.41
CA ARG A 198 6.11 5.46 13.74
C ARG A 198 7.34 5.85 14.55
N ALA A 199 7.81 4.98 15.43
CA ALA A 199 8.95 5.23 16.32
C ALA A 199 10.32 5.08 15.63
N LEU A 200 10.39 4.40 14.49
CA LEU A 200 11.64 4.16 13.80
C LEU A 200 12.09 5.39 13.00
N ASP A 201 13.26 5.94 13.34
CA ASP A 201 13.81 7.14 12.71
C ASP A 201 14.73 6.84 11.52
N SER A 202 15.43 5.69 11.52
CA SER A 202 16.35 5.35 10.44
C SER A 202 15.73 4.51 9.34
N GLU A 203 16.14 4.74 8.08
CA GLU A 203 15.70 3.93 6.93
C GLU A 203 16.06 2.45 7.11
N ALA A 204 17.26 2.16 7.60
CA ALA A 204 17.70 0.79 7.82
C ALA A 204 16.83 0.05 8.85
N ALA A 205 16.45 0.73 9.95
CA ALA A 205 15.58 0.17 10.97
C ALA A 205 14.18 -0.14 10.41
N ARG A 206 13.60 0.77 9.61
CA ARG A 206 12.30 0.56 8.94
C ARG A 206 12.32 -0.63 7.99
N LEU A 207 13.38 -0.75 7.17
CA LEU A 207 13.54 -1.85 6.22
C LEU A 207 13.76 -3.20 6.92
N LEU A 208 14.45 -3.21 8.06
CA LEU A 208 14.66 -4.42 8.85
C LEU A 208 13.38 -4.84 9.57
N HIS A 209 12.68 -3.90 10.21
CA HIS A 209 11.44 -4.14 10.94
C HIS A 209 10.36 -4.84 10.12
N GLN A 210 10.28 -4.55 8.82
CA GLN A 210 9.32 -5.21 7.92
C GLN A 210 9.56 -6.71 7.78
N ARG A 211 10.78 -7.20 8.10
CA ARG A 211 11.22 -8.59 7.88
C ARG A 211 11.31 -9.41 9.16
N LEU A 212 11.13 -8.79 10.31
CA LEU A 212 11.11 -9.43 11.62
C LEU A 212 9.69 -9.82 12.04
#